data_fae370a8dc5f1b4b53bdf0527650dc50
#
_entry.id   fae370a8dc5f1b4b53bdf0527650dc50
#
_cell.length_a   1.000
_cell.length_b   1.000
_cell.length_c   1.000
_cell.angle_alpha   90.00
_cell.angle_beta   90.00
_cell.angle_gamma   90.00
#
_symmetry.space_group_name_H-M   'P 1'
#
loop_
_entity.id
_entity.type
_entity.pdbx_description
1 polymer ?
#
loop_
_entity_poly.entity_id
_entity_poly.type
_entity_poly.pdbx_seq_one_letter_code
_entity_poly.pdbx_strand_id
1 'polypeptide(L)'
;SDINHDIMEAIKLVQADDSVRVLIMTGSERAFAAGADVKEMAEANPRYARQFCGLAIEINNILESLPIPTIAAVGGFAFGGGCEMTLACDFRVGGSRTTLSFPEVGLGIIPGANGCARATAIVGPAKAKQLVMLTEMIPGKQAYDLGLLNWFVEGDAALNAAARDAKGAVKAAKMDGVEEKIAAAKAAAKTAEAAAAKAEYEAIYAKAVDVAK
;
A
#
# COMPACT_ATOMS: atom_id res chain seq x y z
N SER A 1 -13.19 9.08 -8.64
CA SER A 1 -12.81 8.01 -9.56
C SER A 1 -13.68 6.79 -9.34
N ASP A 2 -13.85 5.98 -10.36
CA ASP A 2 -14.75 4.82 -10.36
C ASP A 2 -14.40 3.82 -9.24
N ILE A 3 -13.12 3.66 -8.92
CA ILE A 3 -12.67 2.71 -7.89
C ILE A 3 -13.24 3.04 -6.49
N ASN A 4 -13.41 4.30 -6.13
CA ASN A 4 -14.00 4.66 -4.83
C ASN A 4 -15.48 4.27 -4.77
N HIS A 5 -16.22 4.37 -5.89
CA HIS A 5 -17.59 3.90 -5.97
C HIS A 5 -17.67 2.39 -5.88
N ASP A 6 -16.77 1.65 -6.56
CA ASP A 6 -16.70 0.19 -6.49
C ASP A 6 -16.37 -0.30 -5.07
N ILE A 7 -15.45 0.38 -4.37
CA ILE A 7 -15.12 0.08 -2.97
C ILE A 7 -16.34 0.33 -2.07
N MET A 8 -17.03 1.45 -2.26
CA MET A 8 -18.25 1.74 -1.49
C MET A 8 -19.32 0.68 -1.70
N GLU A 9 -19.55 0.24 -2.93
CA GLU A 9 -20.51 -0.84 -3.23
C GLU A 9 -20.09 -2.17 -2.59
N ALA A 10 -18.79 -2.52 -2.67
CA ALA A 10 -18.27 -3.71 -2.01
C ALA A 10 -18.48 -3.67 -0.48
N ILE A 11 -18.24 -2.53 0.15
CA ILE A 11 -18.47 -2.36 1.60
C ILE A 11 -19.96 -2.53 1.94
N LYS A 12 -20.87 -1.99 1.14
CA LYS A 12 -22.31 -2.18 1.34
C LYS A 12 -22.73 -3.64 1.26
N LEU A 13 -22.13 -4.42 0.33
CA LEU A 13 -22.37 -5.87 0.27
C LEU A 13 -21.90 -6.58 1.55
N VAL A 14 -20.72 -6.20 2.06
CA VAL A 14 -20.21 -6.73 3.34
C VAL A 14 -21.13 -6.38 4.50
N GLN A 15 -21.64 -5.15 4.56
CA GLN A 15 -22.57 -4.72 5.61
C GLN A 15 -23.95 -5.43 5.56
N ALA A 16 -24.36 -5.88 4.37
CA ALA A 16 -25.64 -6.55 4.16
C ALA A 16 -25.56 -8.08 4.40
N ASP A 17 -24.38 -8.64 4.61
CA ASP A 17 -24.18 -10.08 4.78
C ASP A 17 -23.69 -10.42 6.19
N ASP A 18 -24.62 -10.83 7.05
CA ASP A 18 -24.35 -11.23 8.44
C ASP A 18 -23.41 -12.44 8.58
N SER A 19 -23.14 -13.18 7.48
CA SER A 19 -22.19 -14.30 7.49
C SER A 19 -20.74 -13.86 7.40
N VAL A 20 -20.46 -12.63 6.96
CA VAL A 20 -19.11 -12.07 6.89
C VAL A 20 -18.59 -11.81 8.30
N ARG A 21 -17.45 -12.41 8.64
CA ARG A 21 -16.82 -12.31 9.97
C ARG A 21 -15.60 -11.40 10.01
N VAL A 22 -15.01 -11.10 8.85
CA VAL A 22 -13.82 -10.27 8.71
C VAL A 22 -13.74 -9.74 7.28
N LEU A 23 -13.24 -8.53 7.11
CA LEU A 23 -12.94 -7.93 5.80
C LEU A 23 -11.43 -7.83 5.61
N ILE A 24 -10.91 -8.43 4.54
CA ILE A 24 -9.51 -8.26 4.13
C ILE A 24 -9.46 -7.37 2.89
N MET A 25 -8.83 -6.22 3.04
CA MET A 25 -8.55 -5.29 1.94
C MET A 25 -7.17 -5.60 1.38
N THR A 26 -7.05 -5.77 0.08
CA THR A 26 -5.77 -6.02 -0.58
C THR A 26 -5.74 -5.42 -1.98
N GLY A 27 -4.54 -5.21 -2.51
CA GLY A 27 -4.31 -4.78 -3.89
C GLY A 27 -3.66 -5.88 -4.71
N SER A 28 -2.57 -5.54 -5.39
CA SER A 28 -1.74 -6.46 -6.15
C SER A 28 -0.37 -6.68 -5.47
N GLU A 29 0.43 -7.58 -6.02
CA GLU A 29 1.83 -7.79 -5.62
C GLU A 29 2.68 -6.50 -5.69
N ARG A 30 2.31 -5.56 -6.56
CA ARG A 30 3.05 -4.32 -6.78
C ARG A 30 2.56 -3.18 -5.89
N ALA A 31 1.28 -3.09 -5.69
CA ALA A 31 0.66 -1.97 -5.00
C ALA A 31 -0.60 -2.40 -4.25
N PHE A 32 -0.76 -1.92 -3.04
CA PHE A 32 -2.06 -1.90 -2.37
C PHE A 32 -2.95 -0.85 -3.06
N ALA A 33 -2.51 0.40 -3.07
CA ALA A 33 -3.11 1.49 -3.83
C ALA A 33 -2.11 2.64 -4.00
N ALA A 34 -2.11 3.26 -5.19
CA ALA A 34 -1.20 4.37 -5.51
C ALA A 34 -1.71 5.75 -5.07
N GLY A 35 -2.95 5.82 -4.56
CA GLY A 35 -3.65 7.06 -4.26
C GLY A 35 -4.49 7.58 -5.43
N ALA A 36 -4.85 8.85 -5.36
CA ALA A 36 -5.64 9.52 -6.39
C ALA A 36 -4.86 9.70 -7.71
N ASP A 37 -5.57 9.73 -8.82
CA ASP A 37 -4.96 10.08 -10.12
C ASP A 37 -4.59 11.57 -10.13
N VAL A 38 -3.28 11.84 -10.19
CA VAL A 38 -2.74 13.22 -10.17
C VAL A 38 -3.22 14.04 -11.37
N LYS A 39 -3.46 13.39 -12.53
CA LYS A 39 -3.99 14.09 -13.71
C LYS A 39 -5.44 14.53 -13.49
N GLU A 40 -6.27 13.64 -12.96
CA GLU A 40 -7.64 13.94 -12.59
C GLU A 40 -7.72 15.06 -11.54
N MET A 41 -6.81 15.04 -10.57
CA MET A 41 -6.71 16.10 -9.55
C MET A 41 -6.28 17.46 -10.12
N ALA A 42 -5.36 17.48 -11.10
CA ALA A 42 -4.88 18.71 -11.71
C ALA A 42 -5.97 19.48 -12.46
N GLU A 43 -6.99 18.76 -12.96
CA GLU A 43 -8.16 19.34 -13.65
C GLU A 43 -9.35 19.59 -12.71
N ALA A 44 -9.22 19.21 -11.43
CA ALA A 44 -10.32 19.28 -10.46
C ALA A 44 -10.68 20.71 -10.08
N ASN A 45 -11.95 21.04 -10.20
CA ASN A 45 -12.50 22.27 -9.61
C ASN A 45 -12.80 22.05 -8.10
N PRO A 46 -13.04 23.13 -7.32
CA PRO A 46 -13.29 23.02 -5.87
C PRO A 46 -14.51 22.16 -5.51
N ARG A 47 -15.54 22.12 -6.36
CA ARG A 47 -16.72 21.28 -6.14
C ARG A 47 -16.37 19.79 -6.31
N TYR A 48 -15.66 19.46 -7.36
CA TYR A 48 -15.19 18.10 -7.62
C TYR A 48 -14.24 17.62 -6.49
N ALA A 49 -13.25 18.44 -6.12
CA ALA A 49 -12.32 18.11 -5.04
C ALA A 49 -13.06 17.79 -3.72
N ARG A 50 -14.08 18.58 -3.39
CA ARG A 50 -14.91 18.33 -2.19
C ARG A 50 -15.69 17.02 -2.27
N GLN A 51 -16.27 16.69 -3.42
CA GLN A 51 -17.01 15.44 -3.63
C GLN A 51 -16.06 14.23 -3.58
N PHE A 52 -14.91 14.33 -4.23
CA PHE A 52 -13.87 13.29 -4.28
C PHE A 52 -13.33 12.97 -2.88
N CYS A 53 -12.88 13.99 -2.15
CA CYS A 53 -12.40 13.82 -0.77
C CYS A 53 -13.53 13.36 0.16
N GLY A 54 -14.75 13.87 -0.01
CA GLY A 54 -15.91 13.48 0.78
C GLY A 54 -16.20 11.99 0.69
N LEU A 55 -16.19 11.42 -0.52
CA LEU A 55 -16.38 9.98 -0.74
C LEU A 55 -15.26 9.16 -0.11
N ALA A 56 -13.99 9.59 -0.27
CA ALA A 56 -12.85 8.89 0.33
C ALA A 56 -12.90 8.93 1.87
N ILE A 57 -13.29 10.06 2.45
CA ILE A 57 -13.52 10.18 3.92
C ILE A 57 -14.63 9.23 4.36
N GLU A 58 -15.75 9.21 3.64
CA GLU A 58 -16.90 8.35 3.96
C GLU A 58 -16.50 6.86 3.93
N ILE A 59 -15.82 6.41 2.88
CA ILE A 59 -15.29 5.04 2.78
C ILE A 59 -14.43 4.70 4.00
N ASN A 60 -13.45 5.53 4.31
CA ASN A 60 -12.52 5.28 5.40
C ASN A 60 -13.22 5.30 6.79
N ASN A 61 -14.21 6.16 6.97
CA ASN A 61 -14.99 6.19 8.22
C ASN A 61 -15.88 4.95 8.36
N ILE A 62 -16.46 4.45 7.26
CA ILE A 62 -17.24 3.21 7.28
C ILE A 62 -16.32 2.02 7.61
N LEU A 63 -15.14 1.92 6.97
CA LEU A 63 -14.16 0.86 7.26
C LEU A 63 -13.79 0.83 8.73
N GLU A 64 -13.53 2.00 9.34
CA GLU A 64 -13.15 2.13 10.75
C GLU A 64 -14.31 1.81 11.71
N SER A 65 -15.57 1.94 11.26
CA SER A 65 -16.77 1.72 12.07
C SER A 65 -17.49 0.39 11.79
N LEU A 66 -16.96 -0.46 10.92
CA LEU A 66 -17.55 -1.78 10.67
C LEU A 66 -17.60 -2.61 11.94
N PRO A 67 -18.71 -3.34 12.20
CA PRO A 67 -18.84 -4.18 13.41
C PRO A 67 -18.06 -5.51 13.31
N ILE A 68 -17.20 -5.64 12.32
CA ILE A 68 -16.33 -6.79 12.05
C ILE A 68 -14.89 -6.32 11.88
N PRO A 69 -13.87 -7.14 12.22
CA PRO A 69 -12.48 -6.77 12.01
C PRO A 69 -12.16 -6.48 10.55
N THR A 70 -11.35 -5.46 10.33
CA THR A 70 -10.85 -5.05 9.02
C THR A 70 -9.33 -5.17 8.96
N ILE A 71 -8.79 -5.78 7.91
CA ILE A 71 -7.36 -6.05 7.76
C ILE A 71 -6.87 -5.51 6.41
N ALA A 72 -5.87 -4.64 6.40
CA ALA A 72 -5.16 -4.26 5.20
C ALA A 72 -3.96 -5.19 4.98
N ALA A 73 -3.98 -5.98 3.89
CA ALA A 73 -2.86 -6.81 3.44
C ALA A 73 -2.06 -6.05 2.37
N VAL A 74 -0.94 -5.45 2.78
CA VAL A 74 -0.18 -4.48 1.98
C VAL A 74 1.01 -5.14 1.31
N GLY A 75 0.80 -5.76 0.14
CA GLY A 75 1.82 -6.52 -0.60
C GLY A 75 2.87 -5.66 -1.32
N GLY A 76 2.64 -4.37 -1.50
CA GLY A 76 3.52 -3.44 -2.19
C GLY A 76 3.40 -2.04 -1.62
N PHE A 77 3.42 -1.02 -2.48
CA PHE A 77 3.28 0.35 -2.00
C PHE A 77 1.82 0.74 -1.72
N ALA A 78 1.62 1.57 -0.69
CA ALA A 78 0.37 2.26 -0.40
C ALA A 78 0.67 3.75 -0.19
N PHE A 79 0.23 4.60 -1.13
CA PHE A 79 0.57 6.02 -1.17
C PHE A 79 -0.68 6.89 -1.12
N GLY A 80 -0.58 8.05 -0.47
CA GLY A 80 -1.65 9.02 -0.37
C GLY A 80 -2.94 8.40 0.14
N GLY A 81 -4.04 8.56 -0.59
CA GLY A 81 -5.34 7.94 -0.25
C GLY A 81 -5.27 6.43 -0.03
N GLY A 82 -4.36 5.72 -0.70
CA GLY A 82 -4.10 4.29 -0.43
C GLY A 82 -3.49 4.08 0.95
N CYS A 83 -2.54 4.92 1.37
CA CYS A 83 -2.00 4.90 2.73
C CYS A 83 -3.09 5.23 3.76
N GLU A 84 -3.89 6.27 3.50
CA GLU A 84 -4.99 6.68 4.36
C GLU A 84 -6.01 5.56 4.59
N MET A 85 -6.32 4.79 3.54
CA MET A 85 -7.23 3.63 3.61
C MET A 85 -6.62 2.49 4.44
N THR A 86 -5.31 2.23 4.34
CA THR A 86 -4.69 1.22 5.21
C THR A 86 -4.83 1.59 6.69
N LEU A 87 -4.70 2.88 7.03
CA LEU A 87 -4.84 3.37 8.41
C LEU A 87 -6.29 3.38 8.91
N ALA A 88 -7.27 3.27 8.03
CA ALA A 88 -8.68 3.13 8.38
C ALA A 88 -9.07 1.68 8.73
N CYS A 89 -8.26 0.70 8.37
CA CYS A 89 -8.45 -0.68 8.81
C CYS A 89 -7.97 -0.86 10.27
N ASP A 90 -8.56 -1.83 11.00
CA ASP A 90 -8.13 -2.17 12.36
C ASP A 90 -6.69 -2.66 12.38
N PHE A 91 -6.34 -3.53 11.44
CA PHE A 91 -5.03 -4.17 11.36
C PHE A 91 -4.38 -4.00 9.98
N ARG A 92 -3.06 -4.03 9.97
CA ARG A 92 -2.21 -3.90 8.77
C ARG A 92 -1.12 -4.95 8.81
N VAL A 93 -1.04 -5.75 7.75
CA VAL A 93 0.01 -6.73 7.51
C VAL A 93 0.82 -6.28 6.30
N GLY A 94 2.12 -6.22 6.42
CA GLY A 94 3.02 -5.86 5.31
C GLY A 94 4.29 -6.69 5.32
N GLY A 95 5.16 -6.48 4.36
CA GLY A 95 6.42 -7.21 4.20
C GLY A 95 7.56 -6.34 3.71
N SER A 96 8.62 -6.95 3.22
CA SER A 96 9.85 -6.28 2.78
C SER A 96 9.64 -5.36 1.57
N ARG A 97 8.61 -5.63 0.77
CA ARG A 97 8.24 -4.83 -0.41
C ARG A 97 7.23 -3.73 -0.08
N THR A 98 6.64 -3.76 1.10
CA THR A 98 5.70 -2.74 1.55
C THR A 98 6.41 -1.40 1.67
N THR A 99 5.79 -0.36 1.14
CA THR A 99 6.21 1.03 1.34
C THR A 99 4.97 1.88 1.55
N LEU A 100 4.93 2.61 2.66
CA LEU A 100 3.88 3.58 2.95
C LEU A 100 4.40 4.99 2.70
N SER A 101 3.54 5.92 2.26
CA SER A 101 3.91 7.33 2.12
C SER A 101 2.68 8.24 2.09
N PHE A 102 2.87 9.47 2.54
CA PHE A 102 1.96 10.60 2.34
C PHE A 102 2.63 11.63 1.39
N PRO A 103 2.55 11.44 0.06
CA PRO A 103 3.25 12.31 -0.90
C PRO A 103 2.55 13.65 -1.16
N GLU A 104 1.43 13.92 -0.51
CA GLU A 104 0.52 15.03 -0.79
C GLU A 104 1.19 16.40 -0.72
N VAL A 105 2.05 16.63 0.27
CA VAL A 105 2.74 17.93 0.43
C VAL A 105 3.66 18.22 -0.75
N GLY A 106 4.27 17.18 -1.35
CA GLY A 106 5.05 17.31 -2.58
C GLY A 106 4.22 17.76 -3.80
N LEU A 107 2.90 17.65 -3.72
CA LEU A 107 1.94 18.12 -4.73
C LEU A 107 1.26 19.44 -4.32
N GLY A 108 1.65 20.07 -3.20
CA GLY A 108 1.05 21.30 -2.68
C GLY A 108 -0.32 21.12 -2.02
N ILE A 109 -0.67 19.89 -1.62
CA ILE A 109 -1.92 19.56 -0.93
C ILE A 109 -1.62 18.84 0.40
N ILE A 110 -2.65 18.40 1.12
CA ILE A 110 -2.54 17.59 2.34
C ILE A 110 -3.32 16.29 2.18
N PRO A 111 -3.04 15.24 3.00
CA PRO A 111 -3.87 14.04 3.04
C PRO A 111 -5.35 14.38 3.25
N GLY A 112 -6.19 14.00 2.27
CA GLY A 112 -7.57 14.47 2.16
C GLY A 112 -8.63 13.52 2.71
N ALA A 113 -8.25 12.30 3.13
CA ALA A 113 -9.16 11.27 3.63
C ALA A 113 -8.92 10.90 5.11
N ASN A 114 -8.61 11.90 5.95
CA ASN A 114 -8.32 11.80 7.38
C ASN A 114 -6.99 11.11 7.75
N GLY A 115 -6.04 11.00 6.81
CA GLY A 115 -4.73 10.40 7.05
C GLY A 115 -3.92 11.11 8.11
N CYS A 116 -3.97 12.46 8.17
CA CYS A 116 -3.30 13.22 9.23
C CYS A 116 -3.80 12.84 10.62
N ALA A 117 -5.11 12.69 10.81
CA ALA A 117 -5.70 12.32 12.10
C ALA A 117 -5.34 10.89 12.49
N ARG A 118 -5.51 9.93 11.57
CA ARG A 118 -5.21 8.50 11.82
C ARG A 118 -3.72 8.27 12.06
N ALA A 119 -2.84 8.86 11.24
CA ALA A 119 -1.40 8.80 11.47
C ALA A 119 -1.03 9.35 12.86
N THR A 120 -1.62 10.49 13.25
CA THR A 120 -1.38 11.07 14.59
C THR A 120 -1.84 10.15 15.71
N ALA A 121 -2.97 9.48 15.55
CA ALA A 121 -3.48 8.52 16.54
C ALA A 121 -2.57 7.29 16.69
N ILE A 122 -1.96 6.83 15.60
CA ILE A 122 -1.12 5.62 15.58
C ILE A 122 0.32 5.91 16.05
N VAL A 123 0.98 6.92 15.50
CA VAL A 123 2.43 7.16 15.73
C VAL A 123 2.72 8.41 16.59
N GLY A 124 1.69 9.09 17.04
CA GLY A 124 1.81 10.34 17.79
C GLY A 124 2.10 11.56 16.90
N PRO A 125 1.86 12.79 17.41
CA PRO A 125 1.85 14.01 16.60
C PRO A 125 3.22 14.37 16.00
N ALA A 126 4.32 14.13 16.72
CA ALA A 126 5.66 14.49 16.24
C ALA A 126 6.04 13.62 15.02
N LYS A 127 5.83 12.31 15.10
CA LYS A 127 6.15 11.39 14.00
C LYS A 127 5.18 11.58 12.83
N ALA A 128 3.89 11.77 13.08
CA ALA A 128 2.91 12.03 12.03
C ALA A 128 3.27 13.31 11.22
N LYS A 129 3.68 14.40 11.90
CA LYS A 129 4.16 15.61 11.23
C LYS A 129 5.37 15.32 10.34
N GLN A 130 6.35 14.56 10.83
CA GLN A 130 7.51 14.16 10.04
C GLN A 130 7.08 13.42 8.77
N LEU A 131 6.26 12.37 8.89
CA LEU A 131 5.83 11.53 7.78
C LEU A 131 5.06 12.33 6.72
N VAL A 132 4.12 13.17 7.15
CA VAL A 132 3.26 13.95 6.25
C VAL A 132 4.01 15.14 5.64
N MET A 133 4.73 15.93 6.45
CA MET A 133 5.36 17.19 5.98
C MET A 133 6.61 16.95 5.15
N LEU A 134 7.34 15.85 5.40
CA LEU A 134 8.57 15.52 4.66
C LEU A 134 8.32 14.51 3.52
N THR A 135 7.09 14.03 3.35
CA THR A 135 6.71 13.07 2.30
C THR A 135 7.60 11.83 2.27
N GLU A 136 8.00 11.34 3.45
CA GLU A 136 8.92 10.23 3.56
C GLU A 136 8.34 8.94 2.99
N MET A 137 9.19 8.21 2.28
CA MET A 137 8.93 6.81 1.91
C MET A 137 9.29 5.91 3.09
N ILE A 138 8.32 5.20 3.64
CA ILE A 138 8.46 4.39 4.86
C ILE A 138 8.48 2.91 4.45
N PRO A 139 9.66 2.26 4.39
CA PRO A 139 9.76 0.84 4.11
C PRO A 139 9.02 -0.01 5.15
N GLY A 140 8.53 -1.20 4.75
CA GLY A 140 7.72 -2.06 5.60
C GLY A 140 8.30 -2.37 6.96
N LYS A 141 9.61 -2.65 7.06
CA LYS A 141 10.26 -2.86 8.36
C LYS A 141 10.19 -1.63 9.26
N GLN A 142 10.48 -0.45 8.70
CA GLN A 142 10.36 0.82 9.43
C GLN A 142 8.90 1.13 9.80
N ALA A 143 7.96 0.83 8.92
CA ALA A 143 6.53 0.99 9.18
C ALA A 143 6.07 0.09 10.35
N TYR A 144 6.59 -1.13 10.43
CA TYR A 144 6.36 -2.04 11.57
C TYR A 144 6.96 -1.49 12.87
N ASP A 145 8.22 -1.04 12.83
CA ASP A 145 8.91 -0.49 14.00
C ASP A 145 8.24 0.79 14.54
N LEU A 146 7.57 1.55 13.66
CA LEU A 146 6.78 2.74 14.01
C LEU A 146 5.34 2.42 14.48
N GLY A 147 4.88 1.17 14.36
CA GLY A 147 3.51 0.77 14.66
C GLY A 147 2.49 1.07 13.54
N LEU A 148 2.96 1.53 12.37
CA LEU A 148 2.11 1.68 11.17
C LEU A 148 1.69 0.33 10.58
N LEU A 149 2.45 -0.74 10.80
CA LEU A 149 2.08 -2.12 10.55
C LEU A 149 1.98 -2.88 11.87
N ASN A 150 0.99 -3.76 12.00
CA ASN A 150 0.82 -4.64 13.16
C ASN A 150 1.68 -5.91 13.01
N TRP A 151 1.89 -6.37 11.78
CA TRP A 151 2.73 -7.52 11.46
C TRP A 151 3.62 -7.23 10.26
N PHE A 152 4.85 -7.72 10.35
CA PHE A 152 5.83 -7.69 9.27
C PHE A 152 6.16 -9.12 8.87
N VAL A 153 5.97 -9.45 7.59
CA VAL A 153 6.31 -10.74 6.98
C VAL A 153 7.62 -10.59 6.24
N GLU A 154 8.62 -11.35 6.62
CA GLU A 154 9.87 -11.41 5.86
C GLU A 154 9.63 -12.16 4.55
N GLY A 155 10.05 -11.57 3.44
CA GLY A 155 10.02 -12.24 2.15
C GLY A 155 10.99 -13.44 2.11
N ASP A 156 10.79 -14.35 1.16
CA ASP A 156 11.72 -15.46 0.95
C ASP A 156 13.13 -14.92 0.65
N ALA A 157 14.07 -15.22 1.57
CA ALA A 157 15.44 -14.72 1.49
C ALA A 157 16.17 -15.22 0.23
N ALA A 158 15.87 -16.44 -0.22
CA ALA A 158 16.49 -17.03 -1.42
C ALA A 158 15.97 -16.35 -2.69
N LEU A 159 14.64 -16.12 -2.81
CA LEU A 159 14.06 -15.41 -3.95
C LEU A 159 14.49 -13.94 -3.99
N ASN A 160 14.55 -13.28 -2.85
CA ASN A 160 15.05 -11.90 -2.75
C ASN A 160 16.56 -11.79 -3.08
N ALA A 161 17.37 -12.79 -2.72
CA ALA A 161 18.76 -12.88 -3.13
C ALA A 161 18.88 -13.07 -4.65
N ALA A 162 18.15 -14.02 -5.22
CA ALA A 162 18.13 -14.27 -6.68
C ALA A 162 17.73 -13.01 -7.47
N ALA A 163 16.75 -12.24 -6.99
CA ALA A 163 16.34 -10.98 -7.60
C ALA A 163 17.47 -9.91 -7.54
N ARG A 164 18.20 -9.80 -6.43
CA ARG A 164 19.36 -8.91 -6.30
C ARG A 164 20.49 -9.31 -7.24
N ASP A 165 20.80 -10.61 -7.29
CA ASP A 165 21.89 -11.15 -8.13
C ASP A 165 21.58 -10.95 -9.62
N ALA A 166 20.33 -11.17 -10.04
CA ALA A 166 19.87 -10.90 -11.39
C ALA A 166 19.96 -9.41 -11.76
N LYS A 167 19.65 -8.48 -10.84
CA LYS A 167 19.88 -7.05 -11.02
C LYS A 167 21.36 -6.69 -11.13
N GLY A 168 22.19 -7.32 -10.32
CA GLY A 168 23.65 -7.18 -10.40
C GLY A 168 24.20 -7.62 -11.76
N ALA A 169 23.70 -8.74 -12.28
CA ALA A 169 24.06 -9.24 -13.61
C ALA A 169 23.68 -8.27 -14.74
N VAL A 170 22.50 -7.62 -14.66
CA VAL A 170 22.09 -6.57 -15.62
C VAL A 170 23.06 -5.38 -15.57
N LYS A 171 23.48 -4.97 -14.38
CA LYS A 171 24.44 -3.86 -14.22
C LYS A 171 25.81 -4.21 -14.80
N ALA A 172 26.31 -5.41 -14.52
CA ALA A 172 27.59 -5.90 -15.08
C ALA A 172 27.54 -5.99 -16.61
N ALA A 173 26.49 -6.60 -17.17
CA ALA A 173 26.31 -6.72 -18.62
C ALA A 173 26.28 -5.35 -19.35
N LYS A 174 25.74 -4.31 -18.72
CA LYS A 174 25.78 -2.94 -19.27
C LYS A 174 27.20 -2.36 -19.34
N MET A 175 28.07 -2.72 -18.38
CA MET A 175 29.46 -2.28 -18.37
C MET A 175 30.28 -2.98 -19.47
N ASP A 176 29.93 -4.22 -19.82
CA ASP A 176 30.60 -5.01 -20.85
C ASP A 176 30.16 -4.71 -22.28
N GLY A 177 29.12 -3.89 -22.45
CA GLY A 177 28.61 -3.44 -23.76
C GLY A 177 27.99 -4.53 -24.65
N VAL A 178 27.57 -5.66 -24.06
CA VAL A 178 27.02 -6.82 -24.79
C VAL A 178 25.50 -6.84 -24.72
N GLU A 179 24.83 -6.36 -25.77
CA GLU A 179 23.37 -6.20 -25.83
C GLU A 179 22.58 -7.49 -25.59
N GLU A 180 23.03 -8.63 -26.13
CA GLU A 180 22.35 -9.91 -25.98
C GLU A 180 22.39 -10.40 -24.52
N LYS A 181 23.52 -10.25 -23.83
CA LYS A 181 23.67 -10.54 -22.38
C LYS A 181 22.79 -9.60 -21.55
N ILE A 182 22.66 -8.35 -21.95
CA ILE A 182 21.79 -7.37 -21.27
C ILE A 182 20.31 -7.80 -21.38
N ALA A 183 19.86 -8.25 -22.54
CA ALA A 183 18.49 -8.70 -22.74
C ALA A 183 18.17 -9.94 -21.90
N ALA A 184 19.06 -10.94 -21.89
CA ALA A 184 18.92 -12.14 -21.07
C ALA A 184 18.93 -11.84 -19.56
N ALA A 185 19.85 -10.99 -19.10
CA ALA A 185 19.94 -10.60 -17.70
C ALA A 185 18.72 -9.78 -17.23
N LYS A 186 18.18 -8.91 -18.10
CA LYS A 186 16.93 -8.17 -17.80
C LYS A 186 15.72 -9.11 -17.68
N ALA A 187 15.61 -10.11 -18.55
CA ALA A 187 14.53 -11.09 -18.48
C ALA A 187 14.62 -11.92 -17.19
N ALA A 188 15.83 -12.39 -16.83
CA ALA A 188 16.06 -13.12 -15.59
C ALA A 188 15.75 -12.27 -14.35
N ALA A 189 16.20 -11.02 -14.31
CA ALA A 189 15.90 -10.09 -13.21
C ALA A 189 14.40 -9.87 -13.04
N LYS A 190 13.67 -9.62 -14.14
CA LYS A 190 12.23 -9.42 -14.12
C LYS A 190 11.48 -10.66 -13.61
N THR A 191 11.91 -11.85 -14.01
CA THR A 191 11.29 -13.11 -13.58
C THR A 191 11.54 -13.38 -12.08
N ALA A 192 12.78 -13.16 -11.61
CA ALA A 192 13.12 -13.36 -10.20
C ALA A 192 12.41 -12.35 -9.29
N GLU A 193 12.30 -11.08 -9.73
CA GLU A 193 11.52 -10.07 -8.99
C GLU A 193 10.04 -10.39 -8.91
N ALA A 194 9.44 -10.87 -10.01
CA ALA A 194 8.04 -11.26 -10.04
C ALA A 194 7.78 -12.46 -9.12
N ALA A 195 8.68 -13.47 -9.12
CA ALA A 195 8.56 -14.62 -8.23
C ALA A 195 8.67 -14.23 -6.75
N ALA A 196 9.65 -13.39 -6.41
CA ALA A 196 9.82 -12.89 -5.03
C ALA A 196 8.62 -12.05 -4.59
N ALA A 197 8.10 -11.18 -5.46
CA ALA A 197 6.94 -10.36 -5.16
C ALA A 197 5.69 -11.21 -4.92
N LYS A 198 5.47 -12.24 -5.76
CA LYS A 198 4.33 -13.14 -5.63
C LYS A 198 4.38 -13.94 -4.33
N ALA A 199 5.54 -14.53 -4.00
CA ALA A 199 5.70 -15.31 -2.78
C ALA A 199 5.47 -14.47 -1.52
N GLU A 200 6.00 -13.24 -1.48
CA GLU A 200 5.78 -12.32 -0.37
C GLU A 200 4.31 -11.88 -0.27
N TYR A 201 3.66 -11.57 -1.41
CA TYR A 201 2.25 -11.23 -1.44
C TYR A 201 1.39 -12.38 -0.88
N GLU A 202 1.65 -13.61 -1.30
CA GLU A 202 0.95 -14.80 -0.81
C GLU A 202 1.15 -14.98 0.72
N ALA A 203 2.36 -14.74 1.23
CA ALA A 203 2.65 -14.82 2.65
C ALA A 203 1.96 -13.71 3.46
N ILE A 204 1.91 -12.49 2.95
CA ILE A 204 1.18 -11.37 3.56
C ILE A 204 -0.31 -11.67 3.62
N TYR A 205 -0.89 -12.18 2.51
CA TYR A 205 -2.30 -12.55 2.46
C TYR A 205 -2.62 -13.69 3.42
N ALA A 206 -1.79 -14.73 3.43
CA ALA A 206 -1.94 -15.85 4.36
C ALA A 206 -1.87 -15.40 5.82
N LYS A 207 -0.97 -14.46 6.15
CA LYS A 207 -0.89 -13.87 7.50
C LYS A 207 -2.14 -13.07 7.83
N ALA A 208 -2.68 -12.30 6.91
CA ALA A 208 -3.93 -11.57 7.11
C ALA A 208 -5.11 -12.51 7.36
N VAL A 209 -5.20 -13.62 6.61
CA VAL A 209 -6.22 -14.65 6.82
C VAL A 209 -6.06 -15.36 8.18
N ASP A 210 -4.81 -15.61 8.63
CA ASP A 210 -4.54 -16.22 9.93
C ASP A 210 -4.95 -15.31 11.10
N VAL A 211 -4.68 -14.01 10.99
CA VAL A 211 -5.12 -13.00 11.96
C VAL A 211 -6.65 -12.91 12.02
N ALA A 212 -7.34 -13.20 10.92
CA ALA A 212 -8.79 -13.15 10.80
C ALA A 212 -9.51 -14.34 11.45
N LYS A 213 -8.81 -15.42 11.82
CA LYS A 213 -9.36 -16.61 12.51
C LYS A 213 -9.47 -16.40 14.00
#